data_afa16702eff50282ffee73a2f464c7b7
#
_entry.id   afa16702eff50282ffee73a2f464c7b7
#
_cell.length_a   1.000
_cell.length_b   1.000
_cell.length_c   1.000
_cell.angle_alpha   90.00
_cell.angle_beta   90.00
_cell.angle_gamma   90.00
#
_symmetry.space_group_name_H-M   'P 1'
#
loop_
_entity.id
_entity.type
_entity.pdbx_description
1 polymer ?
#
loop_
_entity_poly.entity_id
_entity_poly.type
_entity_poly.pdbx_seq_one_letter_code
_entity_poly.pdbx_strand_id
1 'polypeptide(L)'
;MQYQEYTQSENNFEECTKCTVCTAYCPVMQVNPLYPGPKQAGPDGERLRLRDPGFFDEALKYCLNCKRCEVVCPSEVRVADIIQAARIKFENKPPKLRDTMLANTDTMGKLARPFAPLVNFATRQPVTKVALDFTLAIDRHRTFPAYSAHGFEGWL
;
A
#
# COMPACT_ATOMS: atom_id res chain seq x y z
N MET A 1 -11.06 -12.23 7.48
CA MET A 1 -10.27 -11.62 8.56
C MET A 1 -10.93 -10.29 8.88
N GLN A 2 -11.58 -10.18 10.03
CA GLN A 2 -12.20 -8.93 10.46
C GLN A 2 -11.09 -8.03 11.01
N TYR A 3 -10.79 -6.97 10.29
CA TYR A 3 -9.83 -5.92 10.69
C TYR A 3 -10.26 -5.12 11.94
N GLN A 4 -11.36 -5.49 12.57
CA GLN A 4 -11.91 -4.81 13.75
C GLN A 4 -11.16 -5.11 15.06
N GLU A 5 -10.23 -6.05 15.06
CA GLU A 5 -9.51 -6.46 16.28
C GLU A 5 -8.05 -5.99 16.37
N TYR A 6 -7.63 -5.04 15.52
CA TYR A 6 -6.39 -4.32 15.79
C TYR A 6 -6.68 -3.33 16.92
N THR A 7 -6.80 -3.89 18.12
CA THR A 7 -7.14 -3.13 19.31
C THR A 7 -5.99 -2.17 19.64
N GLN A 8 -6.33 -1.00 20.16
CA GLN A 8 -5.40 0.03 20.66
C GLN A 8 -4.33 -0.53 21.62
N SER A 9 -4.57 -1.71 22.23
CA SER A 9 -3.65 -2.41 23.11
C SER A 9 -2.41 -2.98 22.40
N GLU A 10 -2.44 -3.18 21.07
CA GLU A 10 -1.28 -3.63 20.28
C GLU A 10 -0.48 -2.47 19.68
N ASN A 11 -1.02 -1.28 19.72
CA ASN A 11 -0.38 -0.05 19.24
C ASN A 11 0.44 0.55 20.36
N ASN A 12 1.73 0.21 20.41
CA ASN A 12 2.66 0.75 21.39
C ASN A 12 3.15 2.18 21.06
N PHE A 13 2.29 3.03 20.46
CA PHE A 13 2.65 4.39 20.06
C PHE A 13 3.04 5.29 21.26
N GLU A 14 2.52 5.01 22.46
CA GLU A 14 2.85 5.73 23.69
C GLU A 14 4.32 5.54 24.11
N GLU A 15 4.94 4.43 23.75
CA GLU A 15 6.35 4.16 24.02
C GLU A 15 7.31 5.04 23.18
N CYS A 16 6.77 5.79 22.22
CA CYS A 16 7.54 6.67 21.36
C CYS A 16 8.16 7.83 22.14
N THR A 17 9.48 7.79 22.31
CA THR A 17 10.30 8.83 22.98
C THR A 17 10.54 10.07 22.14
N LYS A 18 9.96 10.15 20.92
CA LYS A 18 10.08 11.27 19.97
C LYS A 18 11.52 11.58 19.51
N CYS A 19 12.41 10.60 19.54
CA CYS A 19 13.83 10.73 19.20
C CYS A 19 14.13 11.05 17.73
N THR A 20 13.13 10.91 16.83
CA THR A 20 13.21 11.16 15.37
C THR A 20 14.13 10.24 14.55
N VAL A 21 14.78 9.25 15.14
CA VAL A 21 15.64 8.29 14.41
C VAL A 21 14.92 7.66 13.22
N CYS A 22 13.67 7.20 13.40
CA CYS A 22 12.86 6.63 12.33
C CYS A 22 12.67 7.59 11.15
N THR A 23 12.63 8.89 11.39
CA THR A 23 12.50 9.93 10.36
C THR A 23 13.77 10.05 9.53
N ALA A 24 14.95 10.04 10.18
CA ALA A 24 16.24 10.09 9.51
C ALA A 24 16.49 8.88 8.58
N TYR A 25 16.02 7.70 8.96
CA TYR A 25 16.16 6.47 8.18
C TYR A 25 15.05 6.23 7.15
N CYS A 26 14.06 7.12 7.04
CA CYS A 26 12.95 6.94 6.13
C CYS A 26 13.34 7.28 4.69
N PRO A 27 13.31 6.32 3.73
CA PRO A 27 13.68 6.57 2.36
C PRO A 27 12.69 7.52 1.64
N VAL A 28 11.42 7.52 2.05
CA VAL A 28 10.41 8.39 1.46
C VAL A 28 10.66 9.85 1.83
N MET A 29 10.99 10.11 3.10
CA MET A 29 11.24 11.47 3.56
C MET A 29 12.45 12.13 2.88
N GLN A 30 13.43 11.33 2.48
CA GLN A 30 14.63 11.82 1.78
C GLN A 30 14.32 12.37 0.38
N VAL A 31 13.24 11.91 -0.25
CA VAL A 31 12.90 12.23 -1.65
C VAL A 31 11.55 12.93 -1.82
N ASN A 32 10.68 12.88 -0.82
CA ASN A 32 9.34 13.46 -0.90
C ASN A 32 9.11 14.46 0.24
N PRO A 33 9.16 15.78 -0.03
CA PRO A 33 8.97 16.82 0.99
C PRO A 33 7.53 16.89 1.53
N LEU A 34 6.56 16.27 0.86
CA LEU A 34 5.17 16.21 1.31
C LEU A 34 4.94 15.15 2.39
N TYR A 35 5.92 14.29 2.65
CA TYR A 35 5.82 13.29 3.70
C TYR A 35 6.51 13.77 4.98
N PRO A 36 5.78 14.00 6.07
CA PRO A 36 6.36 14.57 7.30
C PRO A 36 7.22 13.59 8.09
N GLY A 37 7.31 12.35 7.63
CA GLY A 37 8.11 11.30 8.25
C GLY A 37 7.31 10.35 9.14
N PRO A 38 7.89 9.17 9.44
CA PRO A 38 7.22 8.09 10.16
C PRO A 38 6.77 8.49 11.57
N LYS A 39 7.58 9.25 12.29
CA LYS A 39 7.24 9.70 13.66
C LYS A 39 5.96 10.51 13.68
N GLN A 40 5.85 11.48 12.77
CA GLN A 40 4.69 12.38 12.73
C GLN A 40 3.46 11.68 12.15
N ALA A 41 3.62 10.89 11.09
CA ALA A 41 2.52 10.15 10.48
C ALA A 41 2.00 9.00 11.38
N GLY A 42 2.88 8.33 12.11
CA GLY A 42 2.56 7.23 13.02
C GLY A 42 2.20 7.70 14.44
N PRO A 43 3.14 7.65 15.40
CA PRO A 43 2.83 7.87 16.81
C PRO A 43 2.22 9.24 17.14
N ASP A 44 2.75 10.32 16.57
CA ASP A 44 2.19 11.67 16.83
C ASP A 44 0.82 11.82 16.18
N GLY A 45 0.65 11.30 14.96
CA GLY A 45 -0.65 11.30 14.27
C GLY A 45 -1.69 10.46 15.01
N GLU A 46 -1.30 9.33 15.62
CA GLU A 46 -2.23 8.51 16.41
C GLU A 46 -2.74 9.24 17.64
N ARG A 47 -1.86 9.97 18.35
CA ARG A 47 -2.29 10.83 19.47
C ARG A 47 -3.32 11.88 19.03
N LEU A 48 -3.15 12.45 17.84
CA LEU A 48 -4.11 13.41 17.29
C LEU A 48 -5.44 12.73 16.93
N ARG A 49 -5.40 11.57 16.29
CA ARG A 49 -6.59 10.78 15.91
C ARG A 49 -7.40 10.29 17.11
N LEU A 50 -6.76 10.02 18.23
CA LEU A 50 -7.46 9.69 19.48
C LEU A 50 -8.18 10.89 20.08
N ARG A 51 -7.64 12.09 19.91
CA ARG A 51 -8.27 13.34 20.39
C ARG A 51 -9.37 13.83 19.48
N ASP A 52 -9.16 13.67 18.16
CA ASP A 52 -10.11 14.06 17.12
C ASP A 52 -10.26 12.88 16.14
N PRO A 53 -11.33 12.07 16.31
CA PRO A 53 -11.61 10.94 15.42
C PRO A 53 -11.85 11.34 13.96
N GLY A 54 -12.12 12.60 13.67
CA GLY A 54 -12.23 13.15 12.31
C GLY A 54 -10.88 13.51 11.67
N PHE A 55 -9.81 13.53 12.46
CA PHE A 55 -8.50 13.86 11.95
C PHE A 55 -7.96 12.76 11.02
N PHE A 56 -7.74 13.14 9.77
CA PHE A 56 -7.10 12.29 8.77
C PHE A 56 -5.94 13.03 8.12
N ASP A 57 -4.77 12.42 8.13
CA ASP A 57 -3.59 12.96 7.46
C ASP A 57 -3.41 12.30 6.09
N GLU A 58 -3.65 13.04 5.02
CA GLU A 58 -3.44 12.55 3.66
C GLU A 58 -1.99 12.12 3.36
N ALA A 59 -1.03 12.59 4.15
CA ALA A 59 0.36 12.20 4.01
C ALA A 59 0.61 10.73 4.32
N LEU A 60 -0.30 10.04 5.01
CA LEU A 60 -0.23 8.60 5.27
C LEU A 60 -0.08 7.77 3.98
N LYS A 61 -0.64 8.25 2.86
CA LYS A 61 -0.57 7.57 1.55
C LYS A 61 0.86 7.41 1.01
N TYR A 62 1.79 8.25 1.46
CA TYR A 62 3.19 8.18 1.01
C TYR A 62 4.01 7.11 1.73
N CYS A 63 3.51 6.55 2.82
CA CYS A 63 4.19 5.46 3.52
C CYS A 63 4.22 4.19 2.66
N LEU A 64 5.42 3.66 2.40
CA LEU A 64 5.62 2.43 1.62
C LEU A 64 5.50 1.15 2.46
N ASN A 65 5.25 1.26 3.76
CA ASN A 65 5.22 0.12 4.69
C ASN A 65 6.50 -0.75 4.65
N CYS A 66 7.65 -0.14 4.42
CA CYS A 66 8.94 -0.86 4.29
C CYS A 66 9.55 -1.29 5.63
N LYS A 67 8.93 -0.95 6.76
CA LYS A 67 9.31 -1.34 8.13
C LYS A 67 10.68 -0.83 8.64
N ARG A 68 11.44 -0.07 7.86
CA ARG A 68 12.75 0.46 8.30
C ARG A 68 12.65 1.29 9.58
N CYS A 69 11.57 2.05 9.75
CA CYS A 69 11.31 2.86 10.94
C CYS A 69 11.15 2.02 12.21
N GLU A 70 10.65 0.79 12.10
CA GLU A 70 10.50 -0.14 13.23
C GLU A 70 11.84 -0.75 13.60
N VAL A 71 12.63 -1.18 12.61
CA VAL A 71 13.94 -1.81 12.81
C VAL A 71 14.92 -0.88 13.56
N VAL A 72 14.85 0.43 13.27
CA VAL A 72 15.75 1.41 13.91
C VAL A 72 15.18 2.05 15.17
N CYS A 73 13.98 1.67 15.58
CA CYS A 73 13.32 2.26 16.75
C CYS A 73 13.90 1.71 18.04
N PRO A 74 14.52 2.55 18.91
CA PRO A 74 15.08 2.08 20.18
C PRO A 74 14.02 1.64 21.18
N SER A 75 12.76 2.07 21.00
CA SER A 75 11.60 1.70 21.82
C SER A 75 10.70 0.67 21.14
N GLU A 76 11.15 0.05 20.08
CA GLU A 76 10.42 -1.03 19.34
C GLU A 76 9.00 -0.66 18.92
N VAL A 77 8.73 0.64 18.70
CA VAL A 77 7.42 1.11 18.28
C VAL A 77 7.11 0.64 16.87
N ARG A 78 5.94 0.02 16.68
CA ARG A 78 5.45 -0.47 15.39
C ARG A 78 4.91 0.65 14.50
N VAL A 79 5.78 1.57 14.13
CA VAL A 79 5.41 2.83 13.45
C VAL A 79 4.70 2.60 12.12
N ALA A 80 5.14 1.63 11.33
CA ALA A 80 4.53 1.34 10.03
C ALA A 80 3.15 0.69 10.19
N ASP A 81 2.96 -0.15 11.20
CA ASP A 81 1.68 -0.78 11.50
C ASP A 81 0.65 0.26 11.97
N ILE A 82 1.08 1.21 12.82
CA ILE A 82 0.25 2.35 13.23
C ILE A 82 -0.22 3.14 12.01
N ILE A 83 0.68 3.44 11.07
CA ILE A 83 0.33 4.18 9.84
C ILE A 83 -0.65 3.37 8.98
N GLN A 84 -0.44 2.07 8.82
CA GLN A 84 -1.33 1.22 8.04
C GLN A 84 -2.71 1.09 8.69
N ALA A 85 -2.78 0.89 10.00
CA ALA A 85 -4.04 0.86 10.74
C ALA A 85 -4.83 2.16 10.56
N ALA A 86 -4.14 3.32 10.65
CA ALA A 86 -4.74 4.61 10.40
C ALA A 86 -5.26 4.76 8.96
N ARG A 87 -4.52 4.30 7.96
CA ARG A 87 -4.98 4.30 6.56
C ARG A 87 -6.23 3.47 6.37
N ILE A 88 -6.26 2.26 6.89
CA ILE A 88 -7.41 1.35 6.78
C ILE A 88 -8.64 1.97 7.45
N LYS A 89 -8.45 2.54 8.65
CA LYS A 89 -9.56 3.10 9.45
C LYS A 89 -10.15 4.36 8.85
N PHE A 90 -9.31 5.25 8.31
CA PHE A 90 -9.72 6.60 7.92
C PHE A 90 -9.78 6.83 6.41
N GLU A 91 -9.16 5.98 5.58
CA GLU A 91 -9.25 6.06 4.12
C GLU A 91 -10.55 5.41 3.63
N ASN A 92 -11.67 5.99 4.04
CA ASN A 92 -13.02 5.46 3.78
C ASN A 92 -13.49 5.78 2.34
N LYS A 93 -12.58 5.76 1.37
CA LYS A 93 -12.90 5.96 -0.05
C LYS A 93 -13.15 4.61 -0.72
N PRO A 94 -14.19 4.51 -1.58
CA PRO A 94 -14.39 3.29 -2.34
C PRO A 94 -13.14 3.00 -3.18
N PRO A 95 -12.70 1.73 -3.25
CA PRO A 95 -11.52 1.37 -4.01
C PRO A 95 -11.72 1.76 -5.49
N LYS A 96 -10.68 2.30 -6.10
CA LYS A 96 -10.70 2.57 -7.55
C LYS A 96 -10.80 1.24 -8.30
N LEU A 97 -11.42 1.25 -9.48
CA LEU A 97 -11.52 0.06 -10.32
C LEU A 97 -10.17 -0.64 -10.51
N ARG A 98 -9.12 0.13 -10.75
CA ARG A 98 -7.75 -0.39 -10.82
C ARG A 98 -7.34 -1.17 -9.57
N ASP A 99 -7.61 -0.62 -8.39
CA ASP A 99 -7.19 -1.22 -7.12
C ASP A 99 -7.98 -2.50 -6.83
N THR A 100 -9.28 -2.51 -7.19
CA THR A 100 -10.12 -3.72 -7.14
C THR A 100 -9.61 -4.81 -8.09
N MET A 101 -9.22 -4.45 -9.31
CA MET A 101 -8.63 -5.39 -10.27
C MET A 101 -7.32 -5.97 -9.76
N LEU A 102 -6.42 -5.11 -9.24
CA LEU A 102 -5.14 -5.55 -8.68
C LEU A 102 -5.30 -6.42 -7.43
N ALA A 103 -6.32 -6.17 -6.61
CA ALA A 103 -6.64 -7.02 -5.45
C ALA A 103 -7.17 -8.41 -5.85
N ASN A 104 -7.78 -8.54 -7.03
CA ASN A 104 -8.38 -9.78 -7.53
C ASN A 104 -7.54 -10.44 -8.64
N THR A 105 -6.23 -10.36 -8.56
CA THR A 105 -5.30 -10.91 -9.57
C THR A 105 -5.49 -12.40 -9.81
N ASP A 106 -5.85 -13.18 -8.79
CA ASP A 106 -6.13 -14.61 -8.91
C ASP A 106 -7.34 -14.88 -9.81
N THR A 107 -8.44 -14.16 -9.61
CA THR A 107 -9.64 -14.25 -10.45
C THR A 107 -9.34 -13.82 -11.89
N MET A 108 -8.60 -12.72 -12.05
CA MET A 108 -8.18 -12.26 -13.39
C MET A 108 -7.28 -13.29 -14.08
N GLY A 109 -6.36 -13.90 -13.35
CA GLY A 109 -5.50 -14.97 -13.86
C GLY A 109 -6.31 -16.19 -14.33
N LYS A 110 -7.28 -16.64 -13.53
CA LYS A 110 -8.18 -17.74 -13.90
C LYS A 110 -8.98 -17.45 -15.16
N LEU A 111 -9.51 -16.24 -15.30
CA LEU A 111 -10.25 -15.80 -16.48
C LEU A 111 -9.37 -15.63 -17.72
N ALA A 112 -8.18 -15.10 -17.56
CA ALA A 112 -7.26 -14.87 -18.68
C ALA A 112 -6.59 -16.14 -19.19
N ARG A 113 -6.46 -17.17 -18.35
CA ARG A 113 -5.74 -18.42 -18.63
C ARG A 113 -6.20 -19.12 -19.92
N PRO A 114 -7.52 -19.39 -20.17
CA PRO A 114 -7.97 -20.05 -21.38
C PRO A 114 -7.69 -19.24 -22.65
N PHE A 115 -7.56 -17.92 -22.51
CA PHE A 115 -7.29 -16.98 -23.60
C PHE A 115 -5.88 -16.38 -23.53
N ALA A 116 -4.96 -17.04 -22.83
CA ALA A 116 -3.62 -16.50 -22.57
C ALA A 116 -2.87 -15.99 -23.83
N PRO A 117 -2.86 -16.67 -24.98
CA PRO A 117 -2.20 -16.16 -26.18
C PRO A 117 -2.81 -14.85 -26.67
N LEU A 118 -4.14 -14.74 -26.66
CA LEU A 118 -4.87 -13.54 -27.10
C LEU A 118 -4.63 -12.37 -26.13
N VAL A 119 -4.73 -12.61 -24.84
CA VAL A 119 -4.49 -11.60 -23.80
C VAL A 119 -3.04 -11.11 -23.85
N ASN A 120 -2.08 -12.00 -24.02
CA ASN A 120 -0.67 -11.65 -24.15
C ASN A 120 -0.40 -10.82 -25.40
N PHE A 121 -1.04 -11.16 -26.51
CA PHE A 121 -0.96 -10.35 -27.74
C PHE A 121 -1.57 -8.95 -27.50
N ALA A 122 -2.78 -8.88 -26.95
CA ALA A 122 -3.47 -7.61 -26.70
C ALA A 122 -2.67 -6.69 -25.76
N THR A 123 -2.14 -7.21 -24.66
CA THR A 123 -1.38 -6.40 -23.67
C THR A 123 -0.05 -5.87 -24.20
N ARG A 124 0.47 -6.45 -25.29
CA ARG A 124 1.69 -5.96 -25.95
C ARG A 124 1.42 -4.83 -26.94
N GLN A 125 0.18 -4.67 -27.41
CA GLN A 125 -0.16 -3.66 -28.40
C GLN A 125 -0.09 -2.24 -27.82
N PRO A 126 0.47 -1.27 -28.56
CA PRO A 126 0.58 0.10 -28.08
C PRO A 126 -0.77 0.75 -27.84
N VAL A 127 -1.77 0.44 -28.66
CA VAL A 127 -3.14 0.94 -28.52
C VAL A 127 -3.76 0.51 -27.18
N THR A 128 -3.61 -0.76 -26.81
CA THR A 128 -4.11 -1.28 -25.53
C THR A 128 -3.40 -0.62 -24.35
N LYS A 129 -2.10 -0.39 -24.46
CA LYS A 129 -1.32 0.30 -23.42
C LYS A 129 -1.78 1.74 -23.21
N VAL A 130 -2.06 2.46 -24.28
CA VAL A 130 -2.60 3.84 -24.21
C VAL A 130 -4.02 3.82 -23.61
N ALA A 131 -4.84 2.87 -23.99
CA ALA A 131 -6.20 2.72 -23.42
C ALA A 131 -6.13 2.43 -21.89
N LEU A 132 -5.23 1.56 -21.45
CA LEU A 132 -5.02 1.25 -20.02
C LEU A 132 -4.47 2.44 -19.24
N ASP A 133 -3.62 3.25 -19.86
CA ASP A 133 -3.09 4.47 -19.25
C ASP A 133 -4.22 5.49 -19.03
N PHE A 134 -5.03 5.71 -20.04
CA PHE A 134 -6.15 6.65 -19.96
C PHE A 134 -7.27 6.19 -19.00
N THR A 135 -7.63 4.90 -19.00
CA THR A 135 -8.79 4.40 -18.24
C THR A 135 -8.43 3.99 -16.81
N LEU A 136 -7.27 3.37 -16.60
CA LEU A 136 -6.86 2.79 -15.33
C LEU A 136 -5.65 3.47 -14.70
N ALA A 137 -5.10 4.51 -15.36
CA ALA A 137 -3.87 5.18 -14.95
C ALA A 137 -2.70 4.18 -14.74
N ILE A 138 -2.59 3.21 -15.65
CA ILE A 138 -1.48 2.25 -15.70
C ILE A 138 -0.51 2.75 -16.77
N ASP A 139 0.69 3.12 -16.34
CA ASP A 139 1.73 3.67 -17.24
C ASP A 139 1.92 2.79 -18.49
N ARG A 140 1.80 3.41 -19.66
CA ARG A 140 1.94 2.76 -20.98
C ARG A 140 3.32 2.16 -21.25
N HIS A 141 4.36 2.59 -20.52
CA HIS A 141 5.70 2.05 -20.64
C HIS A 141 5.87 0.75 -19.84
N ARG A 142 4.88 0.40 -19.01
CA ARG A 142 4.93 -0.80 -18.20
C ARG A 142 4.87 -2.06 -19.06
N THR A 143 5.71 -3.04 -18.73
CA THR A 143 5.67 -4.37 -19.31
C THR A 143 4.85 -5.28 -18.40
N PHE A 144 3.80 -5.89 -18.95
CA PHE A 144 3.01 -6.88 -18.22
C PHE A 144 3.67 -8.25 -18.31
N PRO A 145 3.69 -9.04 -17.22
CA PRO A 145 4.07 -10.43 -17.29
C PRO A 145 3.12 -11.21 -18.20
N ALA A 146 3.65 -12.18 -18.91
CA ALA A 146 2.82 -13.01 -19.79
C ALA A 146 1.99 -14.00 -18.96
N TYR A 147 0.71 -14.13 -19.32
CA TYR A 147 -0.15 -15.18 -18.76
C TYR A 147 0.28 -16.54 -19.29
N SER A 148 0.40 -17.53 -18.39
CA SER A 148 0.65 -18.92 -18.75
C SER A 148 -0.67 -19.64 -19.02
N ALA A 149 -0.69 -20.50 -20.02
CA ALA A 149 -1.82 -21.42 -20.27
C ALA A 149 -1.90 -22.52 -19.19
N HIS A 150 -0.80 -22.82 -18.51
CA HIS A 150 -0.73 -23.81 -17.44
C HIS A 150 -0.72 -23.12 -16.09
N GLY A 151 -1.59 -23.54 -15.17
CA GLY A 151 -1.57 -23.06 -13.81
C GLY A 151 -0.49 -23.72 -12.99
N PHE A 152 -0.10 -23.10 -11.89
CA PHE A 152 0.88 -23.63 -10.96
C PHE A 152 0.50 -25.02 -10.43
N GLU A 153 -0.79 -25.24 -10.16
CA GLU A 153 -1.33 -26.53 -9.71
C GLU A 153 -1.13 -27.68 -10.74
N GLY A 154 -1.08 -27.36 -12.03
CA GLY A 154 -0.82 -28.35 -13.10
C GLY A 154 0.67 -28.56 -13.40
N TRP A 155 1.53 -27.82 -12.69
CA TRP A 155 2.98 -27.93 -12.82
C TRP A 155 3.60 -28.71 -11.65
N LEU A 156 2.88 -28.80 -10.52
CA LEU A 156 3.21 -29.66 -9.38
C LEU A 156 2.85 -31.13 -9.67
#